data_2560fe1453eaaf8f02e6b0cf1dee9d6a
#
_entry.id   2560fe1453eaaf8f02e6b0cf1dee9d6a
#
_cell.length_a   1.000
_cell.length_b   1.000
_cell.length_c   1.000
_cell.angle_alpha   90.00
_cell.angle_beta   90.00
_cell.angle_gamma   90.00
#
_symmetry.space_group_name_H-M   'P 1'
#
loop_
_entity.id
_entity.type
_entity.pdbx_description
1 polymer ?
#
loop_
_entity_poly.entity_id
_entity_poly.type
_entity_poly.pdbx_seq_one_letter_code
_entity_poly.pdbx_strand_id
1 'polypeptide(L)'
;MYTVAWSYRVAAGREAAFEALYGASGAWCRLFAASPAYLGTRLLRDAGEPREYVTLDRWRTRADYEAFLQDNREAYAQIDRAGDALTESEARLGSFESE
;
A
#
# COMPACT_ATOMS: atom_id res chain seq x y z
N MET A 1 17.00 -4.58 0.50
CA MET A 1 15.73 -3.87 0.30
C MET A 1 14.61 -4.64 0.99
N TYR A 2 13.72 -3.95 1.65
CA TYR A 2 12.60 -4.54 2.38
C TYR A 2 11.30 -4.21 1.65
N THR A 3 10.50 -5.23 1.36
CA THR A 3 9.24 -5.08 0.60
C THR A 3 8.08 -5.62 1.43
N VAL A 4 7.04 -4.82 1.57
CA VAL A 4 5.79 -5.24 2.23
C VAL A 4 4.73 -5.46 1.15
N ALA A 5 4.12 -6.63 1.15
CA ALA A 5 3.14 -7.01 0.14
C ALA A 5 1.76 -7.20 0.76
N TRP A 6 0.75 -6.59 0.14
CA TRP A 6 -0.65 -6.69 0.53
C TRP A 6 -1.50 -7.09 -0.66
N SER A 7 -2.56 -7.86 -0.42
CA SER A 7 -3.57 -8.15 -1.43
C SER A 7 -4.91 -7.54 -1.02
N TYR A 8 -5.71 -7.18 -2.03
CA TYR A 8 -7.00 -6.51 -1.81
C TYR A 8 -8.03 -7.06 -2.76
N ARG A 9 -9.26 -7.23 -2.25
CA ARG A 9 -10.41 -7.40 -3.10
C ARG A 9 -11.22 -6.12 -3.04
N VAL A 10 -11.27 -5.41 -4.15
CA VAL A 10 -11.92 -4.10 -4.25
C VAL A 10 -13.42 -4.30 -4.47
N ALA A 11 -14.23 -3.48 -3.79
CA ALA A 11 -15.68 -3.52 -3.96
C ALA A 11 -16.06 -3.18 -5.40
N ALA A 12 -17.09 -3.82 -5.91
CA ALA A 12 -17.56 -3.63 -7.29
C ALA A 12 -17.85 -2.15 -7.54
N GLY A 13 -17.34 -1.62 -8.66
CA GLY A 13 -17.52 -0.22 -9.03
C GLY A 13 -16.59 0.76 -8.35
N ARG A 14 -15.70 0.29 -7.47
CA ARG A 14 -14.78 1.16 -6.73
C ARG A 14 -13.34 1.06 -7.23
N GLU A 15 -13.12 0.40 -8.36
CA GLU A 15 -11.77 0.15 -8.86
C GLU A 15 -11.01 1.46 -9.15
N ALA A 16 -11.67 2.43 -9.80
CA ALA A 16 -11.03 3.72 -10.09
C ALA A 16 -10.65 4.49 -8.82
N ALA A 17 -11.54 4.49 -7.83
CA ALA A 17 -11.27 5.15 -6.55
C ALA A 17 -10.12 4.47 -5.80
N PHE A 18 -10.07 3.13 -5.85
CA PHE A 18 -8.98 2.37 -5.26
C PHE A 18 -7.65 2.71 -5.93
N GLU A 19 -7.60 2.71 -7.26
CA GLU A 19 -6.38 3.03 -7.99
C GLU A 19 -5.91 4.46 -7.72
N ALA A 20 -6.84 5.40 -7.55
CA ALA A 20 -6.50 6.77 -7.20
C ALA A 20 -5.86 6.88 -5.81
N LEU A 21 -6.32 6.08 -4.85
CA LEU A 21 -5.78 6.10 -3.48
C LEU A 21 -4.45 5.35 -3.37
N TYR A 22 -4.33 4.21 -4.03
CA TYR A 22 -3.20 3.27 -3.89
C TYR A 22 -2.15 3.40 -4.99
N GLY A 23 -2.43 4.13 -6.05
CA GLY A 23 -1.49 4.32 -7.16
C GLY A 23 -0.40 5.32 -6.85
N ALA A 24 0.50 5.52 -7.81
CA ALA A 24 1.72 6.31 -7.63
C ALA A 24 1.48 7.76 -7.18
N SER A 25 0.36 8.36 -7.59
CA SER A 25 -0.01 9.73 -7.20
C SER A 25 -0.97 9.78 -6.02
N GLY A 26 -1.28 8.63 -5.43
CA GLY A 26 -2.28 8.52 -4.39
C GLY A 26 -1.78 8.89 -3.00
N ALA A 27 -2.72 8.95 -2.06
CA ALA A 27 -2.43 9.39 -0.68
C ALA A 27 -1.42 8.49 0.03
N TRP A 28 -1.46 7.17 -0.20
CA TRP A 28 -0.49 6.26 0.41
C TRP A 28 0.94 6.59 -0.02
N CYS A 29 1.18 6.71 -1.34
CA CYS A 29 2.52 7.00 -1.83
C CYS A 29 3.00 8.38 -1.40
N ARG A 30 2.10 9.37 -1.33
CA ARG A 30 2.45 10.70 -0.84
C ARG A 30 2.85 10.66 0.64
N LEU A 31 2.13 9.91 1.46
CA LEU A 31 2.48 9.76 2.87
C LEU A 31 3.85 9.07 3.02
N PHE A 32 4.06 7.95 2.34
CA PHE A 32 5.32 7.20 2.43
C PHE A 32 6.51 8.02 1.95
N ALA A 33 6.29 8.89 0.96
CA ALA A 33 7.35 9.73 0.40
C ALA A 33 7.90 10.77 1.40
N ALA A 34 7.25 10.95 2.55
CA ALA A 34 7.80 11.76 3.63
C ALA A 34 9.07 11.13 4.22
N SER A 35 9.26 9.83 4.05
CA SER A 35 10.48 9.15 4.49
C SER A 35 11.50 9.06 3.35
N PRO A 36 12.77 9.47 3.58
CA PRO A 36 13.81 9.28 2.54
C PRO A 36 14.17 7.81 2.32
N ALA A 37 13.73 6.91 3.19
CA ALA A 37 13.98 5.48 3.05
C ALA A 37 12.95 4.77 2.16
N TYR A 38 11.86 5.45 1.80
CA TYR A 38 10.84 4.87 0.92
C TYR A 38 11.36 4.83 -0.52
N LEU A 39 11.25 3.65 -1.16
CA LEU A 39 11.79 3.42 -2.50
C LEU A 39 10.70 3.34 -3.58
N GLY A 40 9.44 3.34 -3.19
CA GLY A 40 8.32 3.34 -4.13
C GLY A 40 7.38 2.17 -3.96
N THR A 41 6.23 2.27 -4.61
CA THR A 41 5.17 1.26 -4.57
C THR A 41 4.86 0.79 -5.98
N ARG A 42 4.65 -0.53 -6.13
CA ARG A 42 4.06 -1.11 -7.33
C ARG A 42 2.62 -1.49 -7.02
N LEU A 43 1.68 -0.98 -7.80
CA LEU A 43 0.29 -1.41 -7.76
C LEU A 43 0.07 -2.37 -8.93
N LEU A 44 -0.34 -3.60 -8.61
CA LEU A 44 -0.57 -4.64 -9.59
C LEU A 44 -2.04 -5.02 -9.58
N ARG A 45 -2.61 -5.21 -10.76
CA ARG A 45 -3.98 -5.68 -10.91
C ARG A 45 -3.93 -7.07 -11.52
N ASP A 46 -4.70 -8.00 -10.96
CA ASP A 46 -4.78 -9.36 -11.48
C ASP A 46 -5.34 -9.34 -12.91
N ALA A 47 -4.65 -10.01 -13.82
CA ALA A 47 -5.02 -10.02 -15.22
C ALA A 47 -6.32 -10.77 -15.49
N GLY A 48 -6.68 -11.70 -14.62
CA GLY A 48 -7.89 -12.52 -14.74
C GLY A 48 -9.06 -12.06 -13.87
N GLU A 49 -8.77 -11.30 -12.81
CA GLU A 49 -9.75 -10.86 -11.82
C GLU A 49 -9.65 -9.35 -11.59
N PRO A 50 -10.45 -8.54 -12.28
CA PRO A 50 -10.25 -7.08 -12.31
C PRO A 50 -10.45 -6.37 -10.97
N ARG A 51 -10.99 -7.03 -9.95
CA ARG A 51 -11.12 -6.44 -8.61
C ARG A 51 -10.07 -6.94 -7.62
N GLU A 52 -9.13 -7.75 -8.08
CA GLU A 52 -8.03 -8.25 -7.25
C GLU A 52 -6.77 -7.45 -7.53
N TYR A 53 -6.17 -6.92 -6.48
CA TYR A 53 -4.97 -6.08 -6.57
C TYR A 53 -3.93 -6.52 -5.55
N VAL A 54 -2.67 -6.20 -5.86
CA VAL A 54 -1.54 -6.37 -4.94
C VAL A 54 -0.75 -5.08 -4.92
N THR A 55 -0.32 -4.66 -3.74
CA THR A 55 0.65 -3.57 -3.60
C THR A 55 1.97 -4.12 -3.08
N LEU A 56 3.06 -3.58 -3.62
CA LEU A 56 4.42 -3.88 -3.17
C LEU A 56 5.06 -2.56 -2.74
N ASP A 57 5.16 -2.35 -1.43
CA ASP A 57 5.77 -1.14 -0.87
C ASP A 57 7.22 -1.45 -0.53
N ARG A 58 8.16 -0.72 -1.12
CA ARG A 58 9.58 -0.99 -1.00
C ARG A 58 10.27 0.06 -0.15
N TRP A 59 11.11 -0.41 0.76
CA TRP A 59 11.86 0.41 1.72
C TRP A 59 13.31 -0.02 1.75
N ARG A 60 14.21 0.87 2.18
CA ARG A 60 15.63 0.52 2.31
C ARG A 60 15.83 -0.63 3.28
N THR A 61 15.24 -0.51 4.49
CA THR A 61 15.36 -1.51 5.54
C THR A 61 14.06 -1.66 6.30
N ARG A 62 13.92 -2.78 6.99
CA ARG A 62 12.79 -3.02 7.88
C ARG A 62 12.74 -1.97 9.01
N ALA A 63 13.89 -1.62 9.57
CA ALA A 63 13.95 -0.65 10.65
C ALA A 63 13.42 0.72 10.22
N ASP A 64 13.75 1.15 9.00
CA ASP A 64 13.23 2.41 8.45
C ASP A 64 11.71 2.38 8.28
N TYR A 65 11.19 1.26 7.80
CA TYR A 65 9.74 1.08 7.67
C TYR A 65 9.04 1.14 9.03
N GLU A 66 9.56 0.43 10.02
CA GLU A 66 8.98 0.41 11.36
C GLU A 66 9.03 1.78 12.03
N ALA A 67 10.13 2.51 11.86
CA ALA A 67 10.24 3.89 12.37
C ALA A 67 9.21 4.80 11.70
N PHE A 68 9.02 4.66 10.39
CA PHE A 68 8.01 5.42 9.67
C PHE A 68 6.60 5.17 10.25
N LEU A 69 6.25 3.91 10.49
CA LEU A 69 4.93 3.58 11.04
C LEU A 69 4.70 4.22 12.39
N GLN A 70 5.72 4.22 13.27
CA GLN A 70 5.62 4.84 14.59
C GLN A 70 5.43 6.36 14.48
N ASP A 71 6.14 7.00 13.57
CA ASP A 71 6.15 8.45 13.44
C ASP A 71 4.90 8.99 12.74
N ASN A 72 4.14 8.14 12.05
CA ASN A 72 3.03 8.56 11.20
C ASN A 72 1.73 7.81 11.49
N ARG A 73 1.54 7.32 12.71
CA ARG A 73 0.37 6.50 13.07
C ARG A 73 -0.96 7.12 12.72
N GLU A 74 -1.15 8.40 13.05
CA GLU A 74 -2.43 9.05 12.86
C GLU A 74 -2.74 9.26 11.38
N ALA A 75 -1.76 9.75 10.63
CA ALA A 75 -1.92 9.93 9.19
C ALA A 75 -2.16 8.60 8.48
N TYR A 76 -1.43 7.55 8.90
CA TYR A 76 -1.63 6.20 8.38
C TYR A 76 -3.07 5.71 8.63
N ALA A 77 -3.56 5.87 9.86
CA ALA A 77 -4.90 5.42 10.22
C ALA A 77 -5.99 6.14 9.43
N GLN A 78 -5.82 7.41 9.11
CA GLN A 78 -6.78 8.17 8.32
C GLN A 78 -6.89 7.61 6.89
N ILE A 79 -5.76 7.33 6.26
CA ILE A 79 -5.74 6.76 4.90
C ILE A 79 -6.27 5.33 4.92
N ASP A 80 -5.92 4.57 5.94
CA ASP A 80 -6.39 3.19 6.11
C ASP A 80 -7.91 3.11 6.17
N ARG A 81 -8.56 4.04 6.89
CA ARG A 81 -10.03 4.11 6.93
C ARG A 81 -10.61 4.43 5.55
N ALA A 82 -9.98 5.33 4.81
CA ALA A 82 -10.43 5.65 3.46
C ALA A 82 -10.31 4.42 2.53
N GLY A 83 -9.24 3.64 2.69
CA GLY A 83 -9.04 2.41 1.92
C GLY A 83 -10.06 1.33 2.28
N ASP A 84 -10.35 1.16 3.57
CA ASP A 84 -11.32 0.17 4.05
C ASP A 84 -12.70 0.38 3.43
N ALA A 85 -13.08 1.62 3.16
CA ALA A 85 -14.36 1.91 2.51
C ALA A 85 -14.42 1.45 1.05
N LEU A 86 -13.28 1.13 0.44
CA LEU A 86 -13.18 0.76 -0.96
C LEU A 86 -13.01 -0.75 -1.18
N THR A 87 -12.73 -1.51 -0.13
CA THR A 87 -12.38 -2.92 -0.26
C THR A 87 -13.38 -3.82 0.46
N GLU A 88 -13.59 -5.01 -0.10
CA GLU A 88 -14.34 -6.08 0.56
C GLU A 88 -13.45 -6.84 1.54
N SER A 89 -12.17 -6.96 1.21
CA SER A 89 -11.19 -7.63 2.05
C SER A 89 -9.78 -7.16 1.71
N GLU A 90 -8.88 -7.31 2.68
CA GLU A 90 -7.46 -7.13 2.46
C GLU A 90 -6.68 -8.14 3.31
N ALA A 91 -5.51 -8.51 2.86
CA ALA A 91 -4.65 -9.45 3.56
C ALA A 91 -3.18 -9.07 3.37
N ARG A 92 -2.43 -9.11 4.47
CA ARG A 92 -0.99 -8.96 4.39
C ARG A 92 -0.39 -10.26 3.88
N LEU A 93 0.21 -10.22 2.70
CA LEU A 93 0.87 -11.40 2.13
C LEU A 93 2.19 -11.71 2.83
N GLY A 94 2.87 -10.68 3.30
CA GLY A 94 4.13 -10.83 4.01
C GLY A 94 5.08 -9.68 3.76
N SER A 95 6.27 -9.82 4.30
CA SER A 95 7.38 -8.93 4.01
C SER A 95 8.59 -9.74 3.59
N PHE A 96 9.36 -9.17 2.68
CA PHE A 96 10.43 -9.90 2.00
C PHE A 96 11.68 -9.03 1.94
N GLU A 97 12.82 -9.66 2.12
CA GLU A 97 14.10 -8.98 1.96
C GLU A 97 14.76 -9.41 0.67
N SER A 98 15.37 -8.45 -0.02
CA SER A 98 16.11 -8.70 -1.27
C SER A 98 17.38 -7.85 -1.30
N GLU A 99 18.31 -8.26 -2.13
CA GLU A 99 19.56 -7.55 -2.35
C GLU A 99 19.40 -6.42 -3.35
#